data_f2a432c1f585079d2b62f1295c808605
#
_entry.id   f2a432c1f585079d2b62f1295c808605
#
_cell.length_a   1.000
_cell.length_b   1.000
_cell.length_c   1.000
_cell.angle_alpha   90.00
_cell.angle_beta   90.00
_cell.angle_gamma   90.00
#
_symmetry.space_group_name_H-M   'P 1'
#
loop_
_entity.id
_entity.type
_entity.pdbx_description
1 polymer ?
#
loop_
_entity_poly.entity_id
_entity_poly.type
_entity_poly.pdbx_seq_one_letter_code
_entity_poly.pdbx_strand_id
1 'polypeptide(L)'
;MKPPRRSTARNDAPTHAAAPPPDASAHATDRSRIAAWRLAIGLSLGSAIALGLARFSYALLLPPMKADLGWSFAQAGALNTANAAGYLFGALAFPWLSRRWRAGTLLAAGCVLTACLMAACGVTVGMQALLVQRLATGIGSALIFVSGGVLAARLASASPRDAGLLLGLYYGGTGWGIVASSLLVPATLVHRAHGWQPAWFALALACVLCAAIAVSAARRIEHNHRPPPARVDDAAAARASPARFAFALGGYGLFGVGYIGYMTFIVALLRDAGMSGTVVSAFYVMLGVATIVSARLWSGLLDRMRGGQALAVLNALLGIATLMPALIVHPAAAFVSGVLFGATFLSAVASTTAFVRHNLPPDGWPKGISAFTTIFAFGQIAGPVAIGWVSDSAGLARGLVYSALTLFAGAALAAAQRALRRAA
;
A
#
# COMPACT_ATOMS: atom_id res chain seq x y z
N MET A 1 53.17 -60.76 43.40
CA MET A 1 53.74 -59.38 43.15
C MET A 1 53.84 -59.13 41.68
N LYS A 2 52.98 -58.32 41.10
CA LYS A 2 52.99 -57.96 39.68
C LYS A 2 53.20 -56.44 39.64
N PRO A 3 54.08 -55.83 38.82
CA PRO A 3 54.35 -54.43 38.77
C PRO A 3 53.27 -53.65 37.99
N PRO A 4 53.07 -52.38 38.25
CA PRO A 4 52.02 -51.58 37.62
C PRO A 4 52.41 -51.17 36.19
N ARG A 5 51.42 -51.20 35.26
CA ARG A 5 51.52 -50.67 33.89
C ARG A 5 51.52 -49.14 33.92
N ARG A 6 52.53 -48.49 33.34
CA ARG A 6 52.58 -47.08 33.03
C ARG A 6 51.59 -46.75 31.91
N SER A 7 50.62 -45.88 32.19
CA SER A 7 49.74 -45.22 31.22
C SER A 7 50.52 -44.06 30.62
N THR A 8 50.78 -44.10 29.30
CA THR A 8 51.24 -42.97 28.52
C THR A 8 50.05 -42.13 28.16
N ALA A 9 49.83 -41.01 28.87
CA ALA A 9 48.86 -39.99 28.48
C ALA A 9 49.36 -39.28 27.21
N ARG A 10 48.61 -39.45 26.12
CA ARG A 10 48.82 -38.72 24.88
C ARG A 10 48.16 -37.35 25.05
N ASN A 11 48.98 -36.32 25.14
CA ASN A 11 48.56 -34.92 25.10
C ASN A 11 48.07 -34.58 23.66
N ASP A 12 46.78 -34.72 23.40
CA ASP A 12 46.16 -34.10 22.23
C ASP A 12 45.89 -32.63 22.57
N ALA A 13 46.77 -31.77 22.14
CA ALA A 13 46.55 -30.33 22.16
C ALA A 13 45.37 -29.99 21.25
N PRO A 14 44.39 -29.15 21.69
CA PRO A 14 43.31 -28.72 20.81
C PRO A 14 43.90 -27.86 19.69
N THR A 15 43.74 -28.31 18.45
CA THR A 15 43.98 -27.51 17.25
C THR A 15 43.09 -26.29 17.32
N HIS A 16 43.65 -25.16 17.65
CA HIS A 16 43.02 -23.84 17.49
C HIS A 16 42.73 -23.66 16.00
N ALA A 17 41.44 -23.93 15.60
CA ALA A 17 40.93 -23.45 14.32
C ALA A 17 41.05 -21.92 14.33
N ALA A 18 41.93 -21.41 13.50
CA ALA A 18 42.15 -19.97 13.36
C ALA A 18 40.79 -19.33 12.99
N ALA A 19 40.38 -18.31 13.76
CA ALA A 19 39.22 -17.51 13.45
C ALA A 19 39.38 -16.92 12.04
N PRO A 20 38.33 -16.97 11.19
CA PRO A 20 38.45 -16.39 9.86
C PRO A 20 38.81 -14.91 9.94
N PRO A 21 39.61 -14.39 8.98
CA PRO A 21 40.05 -13.00 8.99
C PRO A 21 38.84 -12.06 9.04
N PRO A 22 38.91 -10.96 9.83
CA PRO A 22 37.75 -10.06 10.07
C PRO A 22 37.14 -9.47 8.80
N ASP A 23 37.92 -9.32 7.72
CA ASP A 23 37.44 -8.82 6.43
C ASP A 23 36.48 -9.77 5.70
N ALA A 24 36.62 -11.07 5.82
CA ALA A 24 35.77 -12.04 5.13
C ALA A 24 34.34 -12.07 5.70
N SER A 25 34.19 -11.86 7.01
CA SER A 25 32.88 -11.80 7.68
C SER A 25 32.12 -10.50 7.36
N ALA A 26 32.82 -9.36 7.29
CA ALA A 26 32.26 -8.09 6.93
C ALA A 26 31.76 -8.07 5.46
N HIS A 27 32.57 -8.59 4.54
CA HIS A 27 32.19 -8.71 3.13
C HIS A 27 31.02 -9.70 2.89
N ALA A 28 30.93 -10.80 3.64
CA ALA A 28 29.81 -11.73 3.58
C ALA A 28 28.50 -11.08 4.07
N THR A 29 28.57 -10.30 5.14
CA THR A 29 27.43 -9.57 5.71
C THR A 29 26.93 -8.48 4.74
N ASP A 30 27.83 -7.78 4.09
CA ASP A 30 27.50 -6.72 3.13
C ASP A 30 26.86 -7.29 1.85
N ARG A 31 27.37 -8.42 1.35
CA ARG A 31 26.77 -9.13 0.20
C ARG A 31 25.36 -9.63 0.50
N SER A 32 25.13 -10.18 1.68
CA SER A 32 23.81 -10.66 2.09
C SER A 32 22.79 -9.50 2.22
N ARG A 33 23.23 -8.36 2.71
CA ARG A 33 22.47 -7.13 2.85
C ARG A 33 22.06 -6.56 1.49
N ILE A 34 23.01 -6.45 0.55
CA ILE A 34 22.75 -5.99 -0.82
C ILE A 34 21.76 -6.95 -1.53
N ALA A 35 21.90 -8.26 -1.33
CA ALA A 35 20.97 -9.24 -1.88
C ALA A 35 19.55 -9.06 -1.33
N ALA A 36 19.38 -8.84 -0.02
CA ALA A 36 18.09 -8.56 0.61
C ALA A 36 17.43 -7.28 0.04
N TRP A 37 18.19 -6.23 -0.16
CA TRP A 37 17.69 -4.98 -0.75
C TRP A 37 17.22 -5.17 -2.19
N ARG A 38 17.99 -5.89 -3.01
CA ARG A 38 17.60 -6.21 -4.40
C ARG A 38 16.30 -7.00 -4.45
N LEU A 39 16.12 -7.95 -3.54
CA LEU A 39 14.88 -8.72 -3.42
C LEU A 39 13.69 -7.83 -2.98
N ALA A 40 13.90 -6.94 -2.01
CA ALA A 40 12.88 -6.00 -1.55
C ALA A 40 12.46 -5.02 -2.66
N ILE A 41 13.42 -4.46 -3.42
CA ILE A 41 13.16 -3.60 -4.57
C ILE A 41 12.41 -4.37 -5.66
N GLY A 42 12.85 -5.59 -6.00
CA GLY A 42 12.13 -6.42 -6.97
C GLY A 42 10.70 -6.72 -6.51
N LEU A 43 10.50 -7.07 -5.24
CA LEU A 43 9.19 -7.35 -4.68
C LEU A 43 8.30 -6.10 -4.59
N SER A 44 8.88 -4.90 -4.43
CA SER A 44 8.15 -3.63 -4.38
C SER A 44 7.40 -3.31 -5.68
N LEU A 45 7.84 -3.87 -6.79
CA LEU A 45 7.11 -3.77 -8.07
C LEU A 45 5.74 -4.46 -8.00
N GLY A 46 5.54 -5.45 -7.12
CA GLY A 46 4.21 -5.98 -6.80
C GLY A 46 3.30 -4.91 -6.19
N SER A 47 3.80 -4.14 -5.23
CA SER A 47 3.05 -2.99 -4.67
C SER A 47 2.80 -1.90 -5.73
N ALA A 48 3.76 -1.66 -6.63
CA ALA A 48 3.60 -0.75 -7.76
C ALA A 48 2.44 -1.19 -8.68
N ILE A 49 2.35 -2.48 -9.00
CA ILE A 49 1.25 -3.04 -9.79
C ILE A 49 -0.07 -2.86 -9.05
N ALA A 50 -0.15 -3.37 -7.82
CA ALA A 50 -1.40 -3.51 -7.08
C ALA A 50 -2.11 -2.18 -6.82
N LEU A 51 -1.37 -1.16 -6.39
CA LEU A 51 -1.93 0.14 -6.02
C LEU A 51 -1.60 1.23 -7.04
N GLY A 52 -0.34 1.35 -7.46
CA GLY A 52 0.09 2.43 -8.34
C GLY A 52 -0.51 2.33 -9.74
N LEU A 53 -0.22 1.21 -10.45
CA LEU A 53 -0.66 1.02 -11.83
C LEU A 53 -2.12 0.60 -11.94
N ALA A 54 -2.60 -0.33 -11.08
CA ALA A 54 -3.95 -0.86 -11.21
C ALA A 54 -5.04 0.02 -10.60
N ARG A 55 -4.73 0.81 -9.58
CA ARG A 55 -5.72 1.58 -8.84
C ARG A 55 -5.57 3.09 -9.03
N PHE A 56 -4.41 3.63 -8.68
CA PHE A 56 -4.22 5.09 -8.66
C PHE A 56 -4.03 5.70 -10.05
N SER A 57 -3.56 4.93 -11.04
CA SER A 57 -3.52 5.37 -12.44
C SER A 57 -4.88 5.80 -12.98
N TYR A 58 -5.97 5.26 -12.43
CA TYR A 58 -7.33 5.58 -12.86
C TYR A 58 -7.65 7.08 -12.69
N ALA A 59 -7.07 7.76 -11.73
CA ALA A 59 -7.24 9.22 -11.58
C ALA A 59 -6.82 10.00 -12.83
N LEU A 60 -5.80 9.52 -13.56
CA LEU A 60 -5.33 10.12 -14.81
C LEU A 60 -6.24 9.78 -16.00
N LEU A 61 -6.90 8.64 -15.95
CA LEU A 61 -7.83 8.14 -16.99
C LEU A 61 -9.26 8.66 -16.79
N LEU A 62 -9.63 9.02 -15.55
CA LEU A 62 -10.99 9.45 -15.21
C LEU A 62 -11.46 10.65 -16.06
N PRO A 63 -10.71 11.75 -16.20
CA PRO A 63 -11.19 12.89 -17.00
C PRO A 63 -11.45 12.54 -18.46
N PRO A 64 -10.52 11.91 -19.23
CA PRO A 64 -10.79 11.57 -20.61
C PRO A 64 -11.88 10.51 -20.78
N MET A 65 -11.96 9.50 -19.89
CA MET A 65 -13.05 8.51 -19.95
C MET A 65 -14.41 9.12 -19.63
N LYS A 66 -14.47 9.98 -18.60
CA LYS A 66 -15.72 10.67 -18.23
C LYS A 66 -16.24 11.53 -19.39
N ALA A 67 -15.35 12.31 -20.02
CA ALA A 67 -15.73 13.18 -21.14
C ALA A 67 -16.20 12.39 -22.36
N ASP A 68 -15.49 11.31 -22.71
CA ASP A 68 -15.78 10.48 -23.89
C ASP A 68 -17.04 9.63 -23.73
N LEU A 69 -17.29 9.10 -22.52
CA LEU A 69 -18.39 8.18 -22.23
C LEU A 69 -19.62 8.89 -21.62
N GLY A 70 -19.57 10.21 -21.44
CA GLY A 70 -20.68 11.01 -20.92
C GLY A 70 -21.05 10.70 -19.47
N TRP A 71 -20.08 10.29 -18.64
CA TRP A 71 -20.35 9.87 -17.26
C TRP A 71 -20.50 11.06 -16.30
N SER A 72 -21.31 10.87 -15.25
CA SER A 72 -21.26 11.68 -14.05
C SER A 72 -19.99 11.39 -13.21
N PHE A 73 -19.64 12.26 -12.25
CA PHE A 73 -18.56 11.97 -11.31
C PHE A 73 -18.88 10.80 -10.40
N ALA A 74 -20.15 10.60 -10.03
CA ALA A 74 -20.61 9.43 -9.27
C ALA A 74 -20.36 8.12 -10.06
N GLN A 75 -20.70 8.09 -11.35
CA GLN A 75 -20.44 6.96 -12.22
C GLN A 75 -18.95 6.69 -12.39
N ALA A 76 -18.14 7.73 -12.63
CA ALA A 76 -16.70 7.61 -12.70
C ALA A 76 -16.09 7.14 -11.36
N GLY A 77 -16.60 7.63 -10.23
CA GLY A 77 -16.22 7.19 -8.89
C GLY A 77 -16.57 5.72 -8.62
N ALA A 78 -17.68 5.23 -9.19
CA ALA A 78 -18.13 3.85 -9.02
C ALA A 78 -17.08 2.82 -9.50
N LEU A 79 -16.25 3.13 -10.50
CA LEU A 79 -15.17 2.26 -10.94
C LEU A 79 -14.09 2.08 -9.86
N ASN A 80 -13.78 3.13 -9.10
CA ASN A 80 -12.88 3.01 -7.94
C ASN A 80 -13.53 2.31 -6.76
N THR A 81 -14.83 2.53 -6.54
CA THR A 81 -15.63 1.77 -5.57
C THR A 81 -15.62 0.28 -5.88
N ALA A 82 -15.86 -0.11 -7.14
CA ALA A 82 -15.81 -1.51 -7.57
C ALA A 82 -14.42 -2.12 -7.33
N ASN A 83 -13.35 -1.39 -7.67
CA ASN A 83 -11.99 -1.85 -7.41
C ASN A 83 -11.71 -2.00 -5.90
N ALA A 84 -12.17 -1.08 -5.05
CA ALA A 84 -12.03 -1.17 -3.61
C ALA A 84 -12.81 -2.36 -3.02
N ALA A 85 -14.03 -2.61 -3.51
CA ALA A 85 -14.83 -3.77 -3.11
C ALA A 85 -14.12 -5.08 -3.49
N GLY A 86 -13.60 -5.17 -4.72
CA GLY A 86 -12.80 -6.31 -5.16
C GLY A 86 -11.57 -6.54 -4.30
N TYR A 87 -10.87 -5.46 -3.93
CA TYR A 87 -9.72 -5.54 -3.03
C TYR A 87 -10.11 -6.11 -1.66
N LEU A 88 -11.23 -5.67 -1.09
CA LEU A 88 -11.76 -6.23 0.16
C LEU A 88 -12.05 -7.73 0.02
N PHE A 89 -12.76 -8.15 -1.03
CA PHE A 89 -13.05 -9.56 -1.26
C PHE A 89 -11.78 -10.40 -1.40
N GLY A 90 -10.80 -9.92 -2.17
CA GLY A 90 -9.51 -10.59 -2.33
C GLY A 90 -8.73 -10.70 -1.01
N ALA A 91 -8.72 -9.63 -0.21
CA ALA A 91 -8.06 -9.62 1.10
C ALA A 91 -8.73 -10.56 2.11
N LEU A 92 -10.07 -10.63 2.12
CA LEU A 92 -10.82 -11.55 2.97
C LEU A 92 -10.66 -13.02 2.53
N ALA A 93 -10.53 -13.28 1.24
CA ALA A 93 -10.29 -14.61 0.70
C ALA A 93 -8.84 -15.09 0.92
N PHE A 94 -7.88 -14.17 1.09
CA PHE A 94 -6.46 -14.49 1.17
C PHE A 94 -6.10 -15.51 2.26
N PRO A 95 -6.61 -15.46 3.51
CA PRO A 95 -6.28 -16.44 4.54
C PRO A 95 -6.67 -17.88 4.14
N TRP A 96 -7.80 -18.05 3.44
CA TRP A 96 -8.25 -19.35 2.93
C TRP A 96 -7.38 -19.82 1.75
N LEU A 97 -7.07 -18.92 0.80
CA LEU A 97 -6.24 -19.20 -0.36
C LEU A 97 -4.81 -19.58 0.04
N SER A 98 -4.24 -18.88 1.04
CA SER A 98 -2.87 -19.11 1.53
C SER A 98 -2.67 -20.44 2.26
N ARG A 99 -3.75 -21.14 2.64
CA ARG A 99 -3.70 -22.51 3.14
C ARG A 99 -3.42 -23.54 2.04
N ARG A 100 -3.78 -23.24 0.79
CA ARG A 100 -3.68 -24.14 -0.36
C ARG A 100 -2.54 -23.79 -1.31
N TRP A 101 -2.20 -22.50 -1.43
CA TRP A 101 -1.21 -22.00 -2.37
C TRP A 101 -0.15 -21.17 -1.68
N ARG A 102 1.08 -21.24 -2.22
CA ARG A 102 2.20 -20.42 -1.74
C ARG A 102 1.97 -18.95 -2.05
N ALA A 103 2.54 -18.05 -1.23
CA ALA A 103 2.42 -16.61 -1.42
C ALA A 103 2.93 -16.14 -2.80
N GLY A 104 4.05 -16.70 -3.29
CA GLY A 104 4.58 -16.39 -4.63
C GLY A 104 3.65 -16.82 -5.76
N THR A 105 2.93 -17.93 -5.60
CA THR A 105 1.91 -18.38 -6.57
C THR A 105 0.70 -17.44 -6.59
N LEU A 106 0.21 -17.03 -5.42
CA LEU A 106 -0.89 -16.07 -5.30
C LEU A 106 -0.52 -14.71 -5.87
N LEU A 107 0.72 -14.24 -5.62
CA LEU A 107 1.26 -13.02 -6.21
C LEU A 107 1.27 -13.11 -7.74
N ALA A 108 1.79 -14.21 -8.30
CA ALA A 108 1.86 -14.41 -9.75
C ALA A 108 0.45 -14.46 -10.37
N ALA A 109 -0.48 -15.21 -9.77
CA ALA A 109 -1.87 -15.28 -10.22
C ALA A 109 -2.55 -13.89 -10.19
N GLY A 110 -2.33 -13.13 -9.12
CA GLY A 110 -2.80 -11.76 -9.00
C GLY A 110 -2.24 -10.85 -10.09
N CYS A 111 -0.93 -10.95 -10.40
CA CYS A 111 -0.30 -10.17 -11.46
C CYS A 111 -0.90 -10.47 -12.83
N VAL A 112 -1.07 -11.75 -13.18
CA VAL A 112 -1.67 -12.16 -14.45
C VAL A 112 -3.11 -11.66 -14.56
N LEU A 113 -3.92 -11.90 -13.51
CA LEU A 113 -5.31 -11.43 -13.46
C LEU A 113 -5.39 -9.92 -13.66
N THR A 114 -4.59 -9.16 -12.92
CA THR A 114 -4.57 -7.70 -13.00
C THR A 114 -4.16 -7.21 -14.39
N ALA A 115 -3.09 -7.74 -14.98
CA ALA A 115 -2.62 -7.34 -16.30
C ALA A 115 -3.66 -7.64 -17.39
N CYS A 116 -4.26 -8.84 -17.40
CA CYS A 116 -5.30 -9.23 -18.35
C CYS A 116 -6.54 -8.34 -18.25
N LEU A 117 -7.00 -8.04 -17.03
CA LEU A 117 -8.17 -7.19 -16.80
C LEU A 117 -7.93 -5.73 -17.15
N MET A 118 -6.72 -5.22 -16.91
CA MET A 118 -6.35 -3.87 -17.35
C MET A 118 -6.29 -3.78 -18.88
N ALA A 119 -5.77 -4.81 -19.56
CA ALA A 119 -5.84 -4.89 -21.02
C ALA A 119 -7.29 -4.96 -21.51
N ALA A 120 -8.15 -5.74 -20.85
CA ALA A 120 -9.57 -5.81 -21.15
C ALA A 120 -10.29 -4.45 -20.99
N CYS A 121 -9.93 -3.64 -19.99
CA CYS A 121 -10.43 -2.26 -19.88
C CYS A 121 -10.10 -1.41 -21.11
N GLY A 122 -9.01 -1.71 -21.82
CA GLY A 122 -8.61 -1.02 -23.06
C GLY A 122 -9.50 -1.28 -24.29
N VAL A 123 -10.38 -2.29 -24.23
CA VAL A 123 -11.34 -2.60 -25.33
C VAL A 123 -12.79 -2.43 -24.90
N THR A 124 -13.04 -2.11 -23.62
CA THR A 124 -14.39 -2.09 -23.06
C THR A 124 -14.88 -0.65 -22.90
N VAL A 125 -16.08 -0.36 -23.40
CA VAL A 125 -16.75 0.95 -23.25
C VAL A 125 -18.00 0.89 -22.38
N GLY A 126 -18.57 -0.30 -22.14
CA GLY A 126 -19.77 -0.51 -21.35
C GLY A 126 -19.52 -0.40 -19.85
N MET A 127 -20.30 0.45 -19.15
CA MET A 127 -20.16 0.70 -17.71
C MET A 127 -20.19 -0.59 -16.87
N GLN A 128 -21.15 -1.47 -17.11
CA GLN A 128 -21.31 -2.69 -16.31
C GLN A 128 -20.10 -3.62 -16.45
N ALA A 129 -19.60 -3.81 -17.69
CA ALA A 129 -18.42 -4.63 -17.94
C ALA A 129 -17.17 -4.02 -17.29
N LEU A 130 -17.00 -2.71 -17.38
CA LEU A 130 -15.91 -1.99 -16.69
C LEU A 130 -16.00 -2.14 -15.17
N LEU A 131 -17.19 -2.07 -14.57
CA LEU A 131 -17.37 -2.28 -13.12
C LEU A 131 -16.95 -3.70 -12.71
N VAL A 132 -17.34 -4.72 -13.45
CA VAL A 132 -16.93 -6.13 -13.20
C VAL A 132 -15.42 -6.28 -13.34
N GLN A 133 -14.83 -5.72 -14.41
CA GLN A 133 -13.39 -5.76 -14.63
C GLN A 133 -12.64 -5.05 -13.52
N ARG A 134 -13.10 -3.89 -13.06
CA ARG A 134 -12.50 -3.14 -11.96
C ARG A 134 -12.60 -3.88 -10.62
N LEU A 135 -13.74 -4.53 -10.35
CA LEU A 135 -13.91 -5.39 -9.18
C LEU A 135 -12.93 -6.57 -9.23
N ALA A 136 -12.85 -7.28 -10.35
CA ALA A 136 -11.93 -8.41 -10.50
C ALA A 136 -10.45 -7.95 -10.45
N THR A 137 -10.11 -6.77 -11.02
CA THR A 137 -8.78 -6.15 -10.87
C THR A 137 -8.46 -5.87 -9.40
N GLY A 138 -9.44 -5.44 -8.61
CA GLY A 138 -9.29 -5.24 -7.18
C GLY A 138 -8.93 -6.54 -6.45
N ILE A 139 -9.58 -7.66 -6.79
CA ILE A 139 -9.22 -8.99 -6.24
C ILE A 139 -7.77 -9.34 -6.58
N GLY A 140 -7.36 -9.18 -7.84
CA GLY A 140 -5.98 -9.40 -8.27
C GLY A 140 -4.99 -8.53 -7.49
N SER A 141 -5.30 -7.23 -7.33
CA SER A 141 -4.49 -6.28 -6.55
C SER A 141 -4.33 -6.71 -5.10
N ALA A 142 -5.38 -7.21 -4.45
CA ALA A 142 -5.30 -7.73 -3.09
C ALA A 142 -4.39 -8.96 -3.00
N LEU A 143 -4.51 -9.90 -3.94
CA LEU A 143 -3.63 -11.08 -3.99
C LEU A 143 -2.16 -10.68 -4.11
N ILE A 144 -1.83 -9.70 -4.97
CA ILE A 144 -0.47 -9.19 -5.13
C ILE A 144 0.01 -8.53 -3.84
N PHE A 145 -0.76 -7.57 -3.33
CA PHE A 145 -0.33 -6.71 -2.22
C PHE A 145 -0.18 -7.47 -0.91
N VAL A 146 -1.13 -8.36 -0.60
CA VAL A 146 -1.09 -9.15 0.64
C VAL A 146 -0.01 -10.22 0.57
N SER A 147 0.11 -10.95 -0.56
CA SER A 147 1.17 -11.95 -0.76
C SER A 147 2.57 -11.32 -0.68
N GLY A 148 2.75 -10.19 -1.37
CA GLY A 148 4.00 -9.46 -1.36
C GLY A 148 4.35 -8.94 0.04
N GLY A 149 3.36 -8.47 0.81
CA GLY A 149 3.53 -8.08 2.21
C GLY A 149 3.99 -9.24 3.10
N VAL A 150 3.43 -10.43 2.91
CA VAL A 150 3.88 -11.67 3.61
C VAL A 150 5.34 -11.99 3.26
N LEU A 151 5.70 -11.91 1.98
CA LEU A 151 7.08 -12.19 1.53
C LEU A 151 8.06 -11.11 2.02
N ALA A 152 7.67 -9.84 2.00
CA ALA A 152 8.46 -8.75 2.56
C ALA A 152 8.70 -8.91 4.08
N ALA A 153 7.68 -9.36 4.81
CA ALA A 153 7.82 -9.66 6.23
C ALA A 153 8.77 -10.85 6.50
N ARG A 154 8.76 -11.90 5.65
CA ARG A 154 9.73 -13.00 5.73
C ARG A 154 11.16 -12.51 5.51
N LEU A 155 11.37 -11.69 4.48
CA LEU A 155 12.67 -11.10 4.18
C LEU A 155 13.16 -10.20 5.33
N ALA A 156 12.28 -9.39 5.90
CA ALA A 156 12.56 -8.52 7.05
C ALA A 156 12.92 -9.32 8.31
N SER A 157 12.25 -10.45 8.55
CA SER A 157 12.55 -11.35 9.68
C SER A 157 13.94 -11.97 9.57
N ALA A 158 14.41 -12.24 8.35
CA ALA A 158 15.77 -12.75 8.10
C ALA A 158 16.86 -11.67 8.22
N SER A 159 16.49 -10.40 8.23
CA SER A 159 17.41 -9.24 8.32
C SER A 159 16.90 -8.23 9.36
N PRO A 160 16.95 -8.54 10.67
CA PRO A 160 16.30 -7.72 11.71
C PRO A 160 16.82 -6.27 11.79
N ARG A 161 18.10 -6.02 11.45
CA ARG A 161 18.69 -4.67 11.44
C ARG A 161 18.08 -3.76 10.38
N ASP A 162 17.66 -4.33 9.24
CA ASP A 162 17.12 -3.59 8.10
C ASP A 162 15.60 -3.82 7.92
N ALA A 163 14.94 -4.48 8.87
CA ALA A 163 13.55 -4.93 8.75
C ALA A 163 12.57 -3.80 8.39
N GLY A 164 12.66 -2.67 9.07
CA GLY A 164 11.82 -1.50 8.77
C GLY A 164 12.05 -0.92 7.38
N LEU A 165 13.33 -0.91 6.94
CA LEU A 165 13.69 -0.42 5.61
C LEU A 165 13.16 -1.35 4.50
N LEU A 166 13.31 -2.67 4.66
CA LEU A 166 12.84 -3.66 3.69
C LEU A 166 11.32 -3.62 3.52
N LEU A 167 10.58 -3.48 4.62
CA LEU A 167 9.13 -3.27 4.58
C LEU A 167 8.77 -1.93 3.96
N GLY A 168 9.48 -0.85 4.33
CA GLY A 168 9.30 0.48 3.75
C GLY A 168 9.54 0.50 2.24
N LEU A 169 10.56 -0.20 1.75
CA LEU A 169 10.81 -0.37 0.31
C LEU A 169 9.66 -1.08 -0.39
N TYR A 170 9.13 -2.16 0.20
CA TYR A 170 7.99 -2.88 -0.38
C TYR A 170 6.75 -1.98 -0.52
N TYR A 171 6.33 -1.33 0.55
CA TYR A 171 5.13 -0.47 0.52
C TYR A 171 5.36 0.81 -0.29
N GLY A 172 6.57 1.37 -0.26
CA GLY A 172 6.99 2.51 -1.08
C GLY A 172 6.92 2.23 -2.59
N GLY A 173 6.90 0.96 -2.99
CA GLY A 173 6.67 0.53 -4.37
C GLY A 173 5.40 1.10 -5.00
N THR A 174 4.37 1.37 -4.20
CA THR A 174 3.17 2.09 -4.66
C THR A 174 3.51 3.41 -5.35
N GLY A 175 4.46 4.17 -4.80
CA GLY A 175 4.94 5.43 -5.38
C GLY A 175 5.60 5.25 -6.75
N TRP A 176 6.36 4.17 -6.96
CA TRP A 176 6.91 3.84 -8.28
C TRP A 176 5.81 3.64 -9.33
N GLY A 177 4.73 2.94 -8.96
CA GLY A 177 3.58 2.76 -9.84
C GLY A 177 2.84 4.07 -10.14
N ILE A 178 2.73 4.98 -9.18
CA ILE A 178 2.17 6.33 -9.38
C ILE A 178 3.06 7.12 -10.36
N VAL A 179 4.38 7.13 -10.16
CA VAL A 179 5.33 7.80 -11.07
C VAL A 179 5.23 7.22 -12.48
N ALA A 180 5.27 5.89 -12.61
CA ALA A 180 5.17 5.24 -13.90
C ALA A 180 3.86 5.58 -14.62
N SER A 181 2.72 5.54 -13.92
CA SER A 181 1.41 5.86 -14.52
C SER A 181 1.32 7.31 -14.96
N SER A 182 1.94 8.25 -14.23
CA SER A 182 1.94 9.67 -14.58
C SER A 182 2.75 10.01 -15.84
N LEU A 183 3.66 9.13 -16.23
CA LEU A 183 4.41 9.23 -17.48
C LEU A 183 3.72 8.46 -18.61
N LEU A 184 3.27 7.24 -18.35
CA LEU A 184 2.68 6.36 -19.37
C LEU A 184 1.32 6.85 -19.86
N VAL A 185 0.42 7.25 -18.95
CA VAL A 185 -0.95 7.61 -19.34
C VAL A 185 -0.95 8.82 -20.27
N PRO A 186 -0.35 9.98 -19.95
CA PRO A 186 -0.36 11.12 -20.85
C PRO A 186 0.35 10.86 -22.18
N ALA A 187 1.43 10.03 -22.17
CA ALA A 187 2.19 9.71 -23.37
C ALA A 187 1.41 8.83 -24.37
N THR A 188 0.35 8.17 -23.91
CA THR A 188 -0.42 7.22 -24.73
C THR A 188 -1.86 7.66 -24.98
N LEU A 189 -2.29 8.80 -24.43
CA LEU A 189 -3.58 9.41 -24.76
C LEU A 189 -3.59 9.93 -26.18
N VAL A 190 -4.65 9.60 -26.93
CA VAL A 190 -4.84 10.05 -28.31
C VAL A 190 -6.10 10.95 -28.39
N HIS A 191 -6.04 12.05 -29.15
CA HIS A 191 -7.17 12.98 -29.32
C HIS A 191 -8.17 12.43 -30.36
N ARG A 192 -8.91 11.40 -29.97
CA ARG A 192 -10.00 10.79 -30.75
C ARG A 192 -11.01 10.12 -29.83
N ALA A 193 -12.16 9.70 -30.35
CA ALA A 193 -13.10 8.83 -29.62
C ALA A 193 -12.35 7.61 -29.05
N HIS A 194 -12.59 7.32 -27.80
CA HIS A 194 -11.93 6.24 -27.03
C HIS A 194 -10.38 6.34 -27.01
N GLY A 195 -9.84 7.56 -27.14
CA GLY A 195 -8.40 7.80 -27.14
C GLY A 195 -7.67 7.51 -25.82
N TRP A 196 -8.39 7.13 -24.79
CA TRP A 196 -7.89 6.65 -23.50
C TRP A 196 -7.55 5.13 -23.50
N GLN A 197 -8.04 4.36 -24.48
CA GLN A 197 -7.81 2.91 -24.57
C GLN A 197 -6.34 2.52 -24.65
N PRO A 198 -5.48 3.17 -25.46
CA PRO A 198 -4.05 2.84 -25.52
C PRO A 198 -3.35 2.96 -24.17
N ALA A 199 -3.80 3.87 -23.28
CA ALA A 199 -3.22 4.02 -21.96
C ALA A 199 -3.48 2.80 -21.06
N TRP A 200 -4.64 2.16 -21.17
CA TRP A 200 -4.89 0.89 -20.48
C TRP A 200 -3.94 -0.23 -20.93
N PHE A 201 -3.67 -0.33 -22.23
CA PHE A 201 -2.70 -1.30 -22.77
C PHE A 201 -1.28 -1.01 -22.30
N ALA A 202 -0.87 0.26 -22.27
CA ALA A 202 0.45 0.66 -21.77
C ALA A 202 0.61 0.31 -20.28
N LEU A 203 -0.43 0.55 -19.47
CA LEU A 203 -0.45 0.18 -18.07
C LEU A 203 -0.43 -1.35 -17.88
N ALA A 204 -1.18 -2.10 -18.69
CA ALA A 204 -1.17 -3.57 -18.67
C ALA A 204 0.22 -4.13 -19.03
N LEU A 205 0.88 -3.58 -20.05
CA LEU A 205 2.25 -3.95 -20.41
C LEU A 205 3.23 -3.66 -19.26
N ALA A 206 3.12 -2.48 -18.65
CA ALA A 206 3.94 -2.13 -17.49
C ALA A 206 3.70 -3.11 -16.32
N CYS A 207 2.46 -3.55 -16.10
CA CYS A 207 2.15 -4.59 -15.10
C CYS A 207 2.85 -5.90 -15.43
N VAL A 208 2.88 -6.35 -16.69
CA VAL A 208 3.57 -7.58 -17.12
C VAL A 208 5.08 -7.48 -16.88
N LEU A 209 5.70 -6.35 -17.25
CA LEU A 209 7.14 -6.12 -17.05
C LEU A 209 7.51 -6.10 -15.56
N CYS A 210 6.75 -5.37 -14.76
CA CYS A 210 6.93 -5.34 -13.31
C CYS A 210 6.69 -6.72 -12.67
N ALA A 211 5.70 -7.48 -13.16
CA ALA A 211 5.35 -8.81 -12.67
C ALA A 211 6.50 -9.80 -12.86
N ALA A 212 7.19 -9.78 -13.99
CA ALA A 212 8.34 -10.65 -14.27
C ALA A 212 9.42 -10.51 -13.17
N ILE A 213 9.71 -9.28 -12.77
CA ILE A 213 10.70 -8.99 -11.72
C ILE A 213 10.15 -9.34 -10.33
N ALA A 214 8.91 -8.92 -10.03
CA ALA A 214 8.30 -9.17 -8.71
C ALA A 214 8.13 -10.67 -8.43
N VAL A 215 7.67 -11.45 -9.41
CA VAL A 215 7.52 -12.90 -9.29
C VAL A 215 8.87 -13.60 -9.14
N SER A 216 9.91 -13.15 -9.87
CA SER A 216 11.26 -13.71 -9.72
C SER A 216 11.81 -13.47 -8.31
N ALA A 217 11.62 -12.26 -7.77
CA ALA A 217 11.99 -11.93 -6.39
C ALA A 217 11.21 -12.77 -5.37
N ALA A 218 9.89 -12.92 -5.57
CA ALA A 218 9.03 -13.72 -4.71
C ALA A 218 9.49 -15.19 -4.64
N ARG A 219 9.79 -15.80 -5.79
CA ARG A 219 10.30 -17.20 -5.85
C ARG A 219 11.62 -17.36 -5.12
N ARG A 220 12.56 -16.40 -5.27
CA ARG A 220 13.84 -16.43 -4.56
C ARG A 220 13.67 -16.29 -3.05
N ILE A 221 12.76 -15.40 -2.61
CA ILE A 221 12.45 -15.26 -1.17
C ILE A 221 11.85 -16.54 -0.62
N GLU A 222 10.91 -17.17 -1.31
CA GLU A 222 10.32 -18.46 -0.87
C GLU A 222 11.31 -19.61 -0.81
N HIS A 223 12.26 -19.63 -1.74
CA HIS A 223 13.31 -20.67 -1.74
C HIS A 223 14.29 -20.49 -0.59
N ASN A 224 14.70 -19.26 -0.31
CA ASN A 224 15.79 -18.96 0.64
C ASN A 224 15.31 -18.73 2.08
N HIS A 225 14.02 -18.39 2.28
CA HIS A 225 13.50 -18.00 3.59
C HIS A 225 12.28 -18.86 3.97
N ARG A 226 12.50 -19.86 4.81
CA ARG A 226 11.42 -20.72 5.32
C ARG A 226 10.49 -19.89 6.23
N PRO A 227 9.15 -20.08 6.16
CA PRO A 227 8.24 -19.40 7.07
C PRO A 227 8.56 -19.81 8.52
N PRO A 228 8.52 -18.86 9.48
CA PRO A 228 8.56 -19.23 10.88
C PRO A 228 7.35 -20.11 11.21
N PRO A 229 7.50 -21.08 12.16
CA PRO A 229 6.39 -21.94 12.55
C PRO A 229 5.23 -21.08 13.05
N ALA A 230 4.02 -21.32 12.52
CA ALA A 230 2.80 -20.63 12.96
C ALA A 230 2.50 -21.07 14.39
N ARG A 231 2.67 -20.18 15.36
CA ARG A 231 2.07 -20.32 16.68
C ARG A 231 0.68 -19.71 16.60
N VAL A 232 -0.33 -20.55 16.56
CA VAL A 232 -1.73 -20.17 16.68
C VAL A 232 -2.15 -20.51 18.11
N ASP A 233 -2.08 -19.53 19.01
CA ASP A 233 -2.76 -19.60 20.29
C ASP A 233 -4.09 -18.86 20.17
N ASP A 234 -5.16 -19.59 19.90
CA ASP A 234 -6.52 -19.04 19.72
C ASP A 234 -7.10 -18.42 21.01
N ALA A 235 -6.55 -18.75 22.18
CA ALA A 235 -7.10 -18.33 23.49
C ALA A 235 -6.82 -16.86 23.83
N ALA A 236 -5.71 -16.27 23.37
CA ALA A 236 -5.36 -14.87 23.65
C ALA A 236 -6.04 -13.88 22.70
N ALA A 237 -6.42 -14.32 21.49
CA ALA A 237 -7.11 -13.52 20.50
C ALA A 237 -8.52 -13.07 20.95
N ALA A 238 -9.11 -13.74 21.94
CA ALA A 238 -10.48 -13.47 22.43
C ALA A 238 -10.59 -12.19 23.27
N ARG A 239 -9.50 -11.64 23.81
CA ARG A 239 -9.55 -10.56 24.83
C ARG A 239 -9.50 -9.14 24.28
N ALA A 240 -9.25 -8.92 23.01
CA ALA A 240 -9.22 -7.60 22.41
C ALA A 240 -10.58 -7.22 21.81
N SER A 241 -11.46 -6.59 22.63
CA SER A 241 -12.72 -6.03 22.12
C SER A 241 -12.44 -4.83 21.22
N PRO A 242 -12.94 -4.79 19.96
CA PRO A 242 -12.82 -3.63 19.07
C PRO A 242 -13.38 -2.33 19.66
N ALA A 243 -14.36 -2.41 20.58
CA ALA A 243 -14.93 -1.25 21.26
C ALA A 243 -13.88 -0.41 22.02
N ARG A 244 -12.78 -1.02 22.48
CA ARG A 244 -11.72 -0.30 23.23
C ARG A 244 -10.90 0.66 22.35
N PHE A 245 -10.94 0.51 21.04
CA PHE A 245 -10.27 1.38 20.08
C PHE A 245 -11.23 1.93 19.00
N ALA A 246 -12.51 2.08 19.37
CA ALA A 246 -13.56 2.57 18.49
C ALA A 246 -13.25 3.95 17.88
N PHE A 247 -12.65 4.87 18.65
CA PHE A 247 -12.26 6.18 18.15
C PHE A 247 -11.16 6.10 17.08
N ALA A 248 -10.15 5.25 17.27
CA ALA A 248 -9.13 5.03 16.25
C ALA A 248 -9.72 4.34 15.00
N LEU A 249 -10.62 3.36 15.19
CA LEU A 249 -11.33 2.71 14.07
C LEU A 249 -12.18 3.72 13.30
N GLY A 250 -12.98 4.56 13.98
CA GLY A 250 -13.77 5.60 13.35
C GLY A 250 -12.91 6.61 12.59
N GLY A 251 -11.81 7.06 13.21
CA GLY A 251 -10.84 7.96 12.58
C GLY A 251 -10.21 7.36 11.33
N TYR A 252 -9.95 6.06 11.32
CA TYR A 252 -9.38 5.37 10.17
C TYR A 252 -10.42 5.05 9.08
N GLY A 253 -11.67 4.80 9.46
CA GLY A 253 -12.78 4.68 8.52
C GLY A 253 -13.00 5.98 7.74
N LEU A 254 -13.01 7.13 8.43
CA LEU A 254 -13.12 8.44 7.82
C LEU A 254 -11.90 8.79 6.96
N PHE A 255 -10.69 8.38 7.37
CA PHE A 255 -9.52 8.43 6.50
C PHE A 255 -9.78 7.68 5.19
N GLY A 256 -10.37 6.47 5.24
CA GLY A 256 -10.70 5.70 4.04
C GLY A 256 -11.60 6.45 3.06
N VAL A 257 -12.61 7.18 3.57
CA VAL A 257 -13.52 8.02 2.75
C VAL A 257 -12.77 9.22 2.15
N GLY A 258 -12.07 9.97 2.98
CA GLY A 258 -11.49 11.25 2.59
C GLY A 258 -10.30 11.10 1.63
N TYR A 259 -9.35 10.22 1.94
CA TYR A 259 -8.15 10.09 1.11
C TYR A 259 -8.48 9.57 -0.30
N ILE A 260 -9.45 8.65 -0.42
CA ILE A 260 -9.79 8.08 -1.72
C ILE A 260 -10.55 9.08 -2.60
N GLY A 261 -11.29 10.01 -2.00
CA GLY A 261 -11.90 11.12 -2.71
C GLY A 261 -10.85 11.99 -3.40
N TYR A 262 -9.81 12.37 -2.66
CA TYR A 262 -8.67 13.09 -3.25
C TYR A 262 -8.01 12.28 -4.36
N MET A 263 -7.59 11.04 -4.09
CA MET A 263 -6.91 10.18 -5.07
C MET A 263 -7.74 9.88 -6.31
N THR A 264 -9.07 9.97 -6.23
CA THR A 264 -9.95 9.72 -7.38
C THR A 264 -10.12 10.98 -8.23
N PHE A 265 -10.32 12.15 -7.60
CA PHE A 265 -10.83 13.33 -8.27
C PHE A 265 -9.82 14.48 -8.39
N ILE A 266 -8.64 14.41 -7.75
CA ILE A 266 -7.66 15.51 -7.79
C ILE A 266 -7.23 15.85 -9.22
N VAL A 267 -6.97 14.85 -10.06
CA VAL A 267 -6.58 15.08 -11.46
C VAL A 267 -7.70 15.76 -12.24
N ALA A 268 -8.96 15.33 -12.00
CA ALA A 268 -10.11 15.97 -12.62
C ALA A 268 -10.24 17.44 -12.19
N LEU A 269 -10.07 17.75 -10.88
CA LEU A 269 -10.10 19.11 -10.38
C LEU A 269 -9.01 19.99 -11.02
N LEU A 270 -7.77 19.49 -11.12
CA LEU A 270 -6.66 20.26 -11.71
C LEU A 270 -6.89 20.50 -13.20
N ARG A 271 -7.46 19.54 -13.92
CA ARG A 271 -7.81 19.67 -15.34
C ARG A 271 -8.97 20.65 -15.53
N ASP A 272 -9.98 20.59 -14.69
CA ASP A 272 -11.14 21.51 -14.69
C ASP A 272 -10.71 22.96 -14.36
N ALA A 273 -9.69 23.12 -13.50
CA ALA A 273 -9.04 24.38 -13.23
C ALA A 273 -8.11 24.90 -14.36
N GLY A 274 -8.11 24.24 -15.53
CA GLY A 274 -7.34 24.66 -16.71
C GLY A 274 -5.85 24.29 -16.68
N MET A 275 -5.37 23.47 -15.75
CA MET A 275 -3.97 23.07 -15.71
C MET A 275 -3.64 22.14 -16.88
N SER A 276 -2.49 22.38 -17.52
CA SER A 276 -2.03 21.57 -18.66
C SER A 276 -1.74 20.11 -18.25
N GLY A 277 -1.78 19.20 -19.22
CA GLY A 277 -1.44 17.79 -18.99
C GLY A 277 -0.04 17.61 -18.39
N THR A 278 0.93 18.41 -18.83
CA THR A 278 2.30 18.39 -18.31
C THR A 278 2.38 18.76 -16.84
N VAL A 279 1.65 19.82 -16.41
CA VAL A 279 1.59 20.26 -15.01
C VAL A 279 0.95 19.16 -14.15
N VAL A 280 -0.14 18.56 -14.60
CA VAL A 280 -0.81 17.44 -13.90
C VAL A 280 0.09 16.22 -13.80
N SER A 281 0.84 15.89 -14.85
CA SER A 281 1.80 14.79 -14.81
C SER A 281 2.93 15.06 -13.81
N ALA A 282 3.52 16.24 -13.83
CA ALA A 282 4.56 16.64 -12.89
C ALA A 282 4.04 16.61 -11.44
N PHE A 283 2.83 17.10 -11.19
CA PHE A 283 2.14 16.98 -9.89
C PHE A 283 2.06 15.52 -9.44
N TYR A 284 1.61 14.63 -10.31
CA TYR A 284 1.41 13.22 -9.96
C TYR A 284 2.74 12.47 -9.79
N VAL A 285 3.80 12.85 -10.53
CA VAL A 285 5.19 12.40 -10.29
C VAL A 285 5.65 12.79 -8.90
N MET A 286 5.48 14.07 -8.51
CA MET A 286 5.90 14.56 -7.20
C MET A 286 5.15 13.86 -6.06
N LEU A 287 3.84 13.64 -6.21
CA LEU A 287 3.04 12.86 -5.27
C LEU A 287 3.60 11.43 -5.13
N GLY A 288 3.93 10.78 -6.25
CA GLY A 288 4.52 9.44 -6.26
C GLY A 288 5.89 9.38 -5.57
N VAL A 289 6.78 10.33 -5.86
CA VAL A 289 8.10 10.44 -5.21
C VAL A 289 7.96 10.68 -3.70
N ALA A 290 7.07 11.58 -3.29
CA ALA A 290 6.78 11.82 -1.88
C ALA A 290 6.26 10.56 -1.18
N THR A 291 5.47 9.75 -1.88
CA THR A 291 4.97 8.45 -1.39
C THR A 291 6.10 7.46 -1.13
N ILE A 292 7.13 7.41 -1.98
CA ILE A 292 8.29 6.53 -1.79
C ILE A 292 9.03 6.89 -0.48
N VAL A 293 9.16 8.17 -0.19
CA VAL A 293 9.90 8.67 0.97
C VAL A 293 9.10 8.61 2.27
N SER A 294 7.76 8.54 2.19
CA SER A 294 6.83 8.68 3.31
C SER A 294 7.12 7.74 4.50
N ALA A 295 7.44 6.48 4.22
CA ALA A 295 7.68 5.48 5.28
C ALA A 295 8.85 5.85 6.21
N ARG A 296 9.87 6.53 5.68
CA ARG A 296 11.05 6.95 6.46
C ARG A 296 10.81 8.25 7.22
N LEU A 297 10.01 9.15 6.63
CA LEU A 297 9.73 10.47 7.20
C LEU A 297 9.02 10.38 8.56
N TRP A 298 8.07 9.46 8.69
CA TRP A 298 7.18 9.39 9.85
C TRP A 298 7.54 8.30 10.86
N SER A 299 8.62 7.54 10.64
CA SER A 299 9.01 6.43 11.53
C SER A 299 9.13 6.86 13.00
N GLY A 300 9.81 7.99 13.27
CA GLY A 300 9.95 8.51 14.63
C GLY A 300 8.64 8.93 15.31
N LEU A 301 7.67 9.45 14.53
CA LEU A 301 6.33 9.77 15.03
C LEU A 301 5.58 8.49 15.43
N LEU A 302 5.62 7.48 14.58
CA LEU A 302 4.93 6.20 14.77
C LEU A 302 5.48 5.41 15.96
N ASP A 303 6.78 5.52 16.22
CA ASP A 303 7.42 4.82 17.35
C ASP A 303 7.14 5.50 18.70
N ARG A 304 7.00 6.83 18.72
CA ARG A 304 6.80 7.62 19.96
C ARG A 304 5.34 7.66 20.39
N MET A 305 4.38 7.72 19.47
CA MET A 305 2.97 7.90 19.77
C MET A 305 2.26 6.57 19.97
N ARG A 306 1.80 6.29 21.17
CA ARG A 306 1.16 5.02 21.55
C ARG A 306 -0.36 5.01 21.40
N GLY A 307 -1.01 6.18 21.42
CA GLY A 307 -2.45 6.34 21.19
C GLY A 307 -2.80 6.59 19.73
N GLY A 308 -3.96 7.20 19.48
CA GLY A 308 -4.40 7.58 18.13
C GLY A 308 -3.76 8.86 17.61
N GLN A 309 -2.83 9.49 18.34
CA GLN A 309 -2.25 10.80 17.99
C GLN A 309 -1.51 10.77 16.65
N ALA A 310 -0.78 9.69 16.34
CA ALA A 310 -0.09 9.57 15.04
C ALA A 310 -1.09 9.61 13.89
N LEU A 311 -2.18 8.84 13.98
CA LEU A 311 -3.24 8.86 12.98
C LEU A 311 -3.93 10.24 12.91
N ALA A 312 -4.12 10.90 14.05
CA ALA A 312 -4.72 12.23 14.12
C ALA A 312 -3.90 13.28 13.36
N VAL A 313 -2.59 13.34 13.62
CA VAL A 313 -1.67 14.26 12.93
C VAL A 313 -1.67 13.98 11.42
N LEU A 314 -1.55 12.71 11.03
CA LEU A 314 -1.51 12.33 9.63
C LEU A 314 -2.82 12.62 8.90
N ASN A 315 -3.98 12.39 9.53
CA ASN A 315 -5.29 12.76 8.98
C ASN A 315 -5.46 14.28 8.87
N ALA A 316 -4.98 15.05 9.84
CA ALA A 316 -5.04 16.51 9.77
C ALA A 316 -4.19 17.06 8.61
N LEU A 317 -2.97 16.55 8.44
CA LEU A 317 -2.10 16.91 7.31
C LEU A 317 -2.71 16.54 5.96
N LEU A 318 -3.35 15.36 5.87
CA LEU A 318 -4.09 14.96 4.68
C LEU A 318 -5.31 15.85 4.42
N GLY A 319 -6.02 16.25 5.49
CA GLY A 319 -7.12 17.22 5.39
C GLY A 319 -6.65 18.56 4.81
N ILE A 320 -5.52 19.07 5.31
CA ILE A 320 -4.89 20.29 4.77
C ILE A 320 -4.51 20.11 3.31
N ALA A 321 -3.81 19.01 2.99
CA ALA A 321 -3.40 18.70 1.62
C ALA A 321 -4.59 18.62 0.67
N THR A 322 -5.69 17.98 1.10
CA THR A 322 -6.91 17.84 0.28
C THR A 322 -7.65 19.16 0.10
N LEU A 323 -7.65 20.03 1.12
CA LEU A 323 -8.34 21.31 1.10
C LEU A 323 -7.64 22.35 0.22
N MET A 324 -6.30 22.33 0.18
CA MET A 324 -5.50 23.33 -0.53
C MET A 324 -5.92 23.53 -2.01
N PRO A 325 -5.98 22.50 -2.87
CA PRO A 325 -6.32 22.67 -4.28
C PRO A 325 -7.80 22.99 -4.51
N ALA A 326 -8.66 22.74 -3.51
CA ALA A 326 -10.08 23.09 -3.56
C ALA A 326 -10.32 24.60 -3.31
N LEU A 327 -9.43 25.24 -2.54
CA LEU A 327 -9.56 26.67 -2.19
C LEU A 327 -8.61 27.56 -2.99
N ILE A 328 -7.46 27.06 -3.43
CA ILE A 328 -6.40 27.84 -4.06
C ILE A 328 -6.14 27.27 -5.46
N VAL A 329 -6.70 27.94 -6.48
CA VAL A 329 -6.52 27.55 -7.88
C VAL A 329 -5.17 28.10 -8.39
N HIS A 330 -4.08 27.47 -7.92
CA HIS A 330 -2.72 27.84 -8.34
C HIS A 330 -1.83 26.58 -8.41
N PRO A 331 -0.98 26.43 -9.45
CA PRO A 331 -0.12 25.26 -9.58
C PRO A 331 0.75 24.99 -8.35
N ALA A 332 1.34 26.01 -7.74
CA ALA A 332 2.17 25.84 -6.54
C ALA A 332 1.39 25.21 -5.37
N ALA A 333 0.12 25.61 -5.16
CA ALA A 333 -0.72 25.02 -4.13
C ALA A 333 -1.01 23.54 -4.42
N ALA A 334 -1.24 23.19 -5.69
CA ALA A 334 -1.40 21.82 -6.12
C ALA A 334 -0.13 20.99 -5.83
N PHE A 335 1.05 21.50 -6.17
CA PHE A 335 2.31 20.80 -5.91
C PHE A 335 2.57 20.59 -4.42
N VAL A 336 2.38 21.61 -3.59
CA VAL A 336 2.50 21.49 -2.12
C VAL A 336 1.50 20.45 -1.58
N SER A 337 0.26 20.50 -2.05
CA SER A 337 -0.77 19.51 -1.73
C SER A 337 -0.33 18.08 -2.09
N GLY A 338 0.16 17.88 -3.32
CA GLY A 338 0.60 16.58 -3.81
C GLY A 338 1.76 16.00 -3.00
N VAL A 339 2.76 16.83 -2.68
CA VAL A 339 3.90 16.43 -1.83
C VAL A 339 3.43 16.08 -0.43
N LEU A 340 2.61 16.93 0.19
CA LEU A 340 2.10 16.71 1.54
C LEU A 340 1.22 15.46 1.60
N PHE A 341 0.33 15.29 0.62
CA PHE A 341 -0.54 14.12 0.52
C PHE A 341 0.27 12.84 0.31
N GLY A 342 1.16 12.82 -0.69
CA GLY A 342 2.00 11.66 -1.00
C GLY A 342 2.88 11.24 0.17
N ALA A 343 3.51 12.22 0.84
CA ALA A 343 4.35 11.97 2.01
C ALA A 343 3.58 11.42 3.22
N THR A 344 2.23 11.48 3.23
CA THR A 344 1.45 11.27 4.45
C THR A 344 0.52 10.05 4.37
N PHE A 345 -0.13 9.79 3.21
CA PHE A 345 -1.27 8.86 3.15
C PHE A 345 -0.92 7.39 3.45
N LEU A 346 0.23 6.88 3.01
CA LEU A 346 0.66 5.52 3.36
C LEU A 346 1.10 5.41 4.82
N SER A 347 1.61 6.51 5.39
CA SER A 347 1.98 6.54 6.81
C SER A 347 0.76 6.55 7.73
N ALA A 348 -0.39 7.08 7.29
CA ALA A 348 -1.66 6.91 8.00
C ALA A 348 -2.07 5.43 8.08
N VAL A 349 -1.85 4.65 7.01
CA VAL A 349 -2.02 3.19 7.04
C VAL A 349 -1.05 2.53 8.04
N ALA A 350 0.23 2.91 8.00
CA ALA A 350 1.24 2.37 8.90
C ALA A 350 0.96 2.70 10.38
N SER A 351 0.33 3.86 10.67
CA SER A 351 0.03 4.30 12.03
C SER A 351 -0.93 3.37 12.76
N THR A 352 -1.87 2.74 12.06
CA THR A 352 -2.81 1.77 12.66
C THR A 352 -2.11 0.48 13.03
N THR A 353 -1.16 0.02 12.22
CA THR A 353 -0.32 -1.14 12.56
C THR A 353 0.57 -0.84 13.77
N ALA A 354 1.15 0.37 13.85
CA ALA A 354 1.92 0.81 15.00
C ALA A 354 1.03 0.88 16.26
N PHE A 355 -0.18 1.45 16.15
CA PHE A 355 -1.16 1.48 17.24
C PHE A 355 -1.47 0.08 17.76
N VAL A 356 -1.76 -0.88 16.89
CA VAL A 356 -2.05 -2.28 17.26
C VAL A 356 -0.85 -2.88 17.99
N ARG A 357 0.37 -2.71 17.49
CA ARG A 357 1.60 -3.23 18.12
C ARG A 357 1.87 -2.64 19.50
N HIS A 358 1.58 -1.37 19.70
CA HIS A 358 1.77 -0.70 20.99
C HIS A 358 0.73 -1.11 22.05
N ASN A 359 -0.48 -1.46 21.64
CA ASN A 359 -1.63 -1.57 22.53
C ASN A 359 -2.17 -3.00 22.72
N LEU A 360 -1.83 -3.93 21.84
CA LEU A 360 -2.29 -5.32 21.90
C LEU A 360 -1.09 -6.27 22.09
N PRO A 361 -1.31 -7.42 22.76
CA PRO A 361 -0.33 -8.49 22.78
C PRO A 361 -0.15 -9.09 21.38
N PRO A 362 0.99 -9.75 21.06
CA PRO A 362 1.27 -10.30 19.74
C PRO A 362 0.15 -11.17 19.16
N ASP A 363 -0.50 -11.98 19.99
CA ASP A 363 -1.61 -12.87 19.60
C ASP A 363 -2.87 -12.10 19.17
N GLY A 364 -3.03 -10.85 19.65
CA GLY A 364 -4.12 -9.95 19.28
C GLY A 364 -3.88 -9.14 17.99
N TRP A 365 -2.64 -9.11 17.45
CA TRP A 365 -2.31 -8.29 16.28
C TRP A 365 -3.12 -8.63 15.04
N PRO A 366 -3.28 -9.91 14.66
CA PRO A 366 -4.06 -10.24 13.45
C PRO A 366 -5.49 -9.72 13.52
N LYS A 367 -6.16 -9.87 14.67
CA LYS A 367 -7.52 -9.41 14.88
C LYS A 367 -7.62 -7.88 14.87
N GLY A 368 -6.67 -7.19 15.51
CA GLY A 368 -6.61 -5.73 15.53
C GLY A 368 -6.37 -5.16 14.12
N ILE A 369 -5.40 -5.67 13.39
CA ILE A 369 -5.10 -5.24 12.01
C ILE A 369 -6.29 -5.51 11.10
N SER A 370 -6.94 -6.68 11.22
CA SER A 370 -8.13 -7.01 10.43
C SER A 370 -9.27 -6.04 10.67
N ALA A 371 -9.53 -5.63 11.93
CA ALA A 371 -10.57 -4.67 12.25
C ALA A 371 -10.32 -3.30 11.57
N PHE A 372 -9.09 -2.79 11.63
CA PHE A 372 -8.70 -1.56 10.92
C PHE A 372 -8.84 -1.72 9.41
N THR A 373 -8.36 -2.82 8.84
CA THR A 373 -8.44 -3.08 7.39
C THR A 373 -9.89 -3.14 6.91
N THR A 374 -10.77 -3.77 7.68
CA THR A 374 -12.19 -3.90 7.34
C THR A 374 -12.88 -2.53 7.32
N ILE A 375 -12.73 -1.74 8.39
CA ILE A 375 -13.39 -0.42 8.46
C ILE A 375 -12.85 0.54 7.39
N PHE A 376 -11.56 0.48 7.11
CA PHE A 376 -10.93 1.24 6.05
C PHE A 376 -11.48 0.87 4.67
N ALA A 377 -11.68 -0.42 4.40
CA ALA A 377 -12.23 -0.88 3.14
C ALA A 377 -13.67 -0.37 2.92
N PHE A 378 -14.51 -0.33 3.96
CA PHE A 378 -15.81 0.31 3.87
C PHE A 378 -15.73 1.79 3.50
N GLY A 379 -14.81 2.54 4.13
CA GLY A 379 -14.56 3.94 3.78
C GLY A 379 -14.15 4.12 2.30
N GLN A 380 -13.25 3.27 1.81
CA GLN A 380 -12.80 3.29 0.43
C GLN A 380 -13.90 2.90 -0.59
N ILE A 381 -14.83 2.05 -0.21
CA ILE A 381 -15.97 1.66 -1.06
C ILE A 381 -16.97 2.81 -1.14
N ALA A 382 -17.30 3.43 -0.02
CA ALA A 382 -18.27 4.52 0.05
C ALA A 382 -17.74 5.85 -0.54
N GLY A 383 -16.45 6.13 -0.32
CA GLY A 383 -15.84 7.43 -0.62
C GLY A 383 -16.01 7.93 -2.05
N PRO A 384 -15.58 7.17 -3.08
CA PRO A 384 -15.58 7.69 -4.46
C PRO A 384 -16.98 8.00 -5.00
N VAL A 385 -17.99 7.18 -4.67
CA VAL A 385 -19.38 7.43 -5.08
C VAL A 385 -19.96 8.62 -4.31
N ALA A 386 -19.79 8.67 -3.00
CA ALA A 386 -20.33 9.76 -2.18
C ALA A 386 -19.73 11.12 -2.59
N ILE A 387 -18.41 11.19 -2.76
CA ILE A 387 -17.74 12.43 -3.20
C ILE A 387 -18.08 12.74 -4.65
N GLY A 388 -18.20 11.74 -5.52
CA GLY A 388 -18.66 11.91 -6.90
C GLY A 388 -20.06 12.51 -6.98
N TRP A 389 -20.98 12.03 -6.17
CA TRP A 389 -22.36 12.55 -6.10
C TRP A 389 -22.39 14.01 -5.63
N VAL A 390 -21.61 14.36 -4.61
CA VAL A 390 -21.44 15.76 -4.19
C VAL A 390 -20.82 16.59 -5.33
N SER A 391 -19.86 16.04 -6.05
CA SER A 391 -19.19 16.74 -7.16
C SER A 391 -20.12 16.97 -8.34
N ASP A 392 -21.05 16.07 -8.62
CA ASP A 392 -22.08 16.23 -9.65
C ASP A 392 -23.05 17.37 -9.33
N SER A 393 -23.43 17.56 -8.05
CA SER A 393 -24.40 18.55 -7.62
C SER A 393 -23.79 19.92 -7.32
N ALA A 394 -22.53 19.96 -6.82
CA ALA A 394 -21.93 21.14 -6.24
C ALA A 394 -20.51 21.47 -6.76
N GLY A 395 -20.01 20.67 -7.71
CA GLY A 395 -18.68 20.82 -8.30
C GLY A 395 -17.56 20.12 -7.56
N LEU A 396 -16.47 19.80 -8.28
CA LEU A 396 -15.32 19.04 -7.79
C LEU A 396 -14.65 19.65 -6.55
N ALA A 397 -14.52 20.99 -6.53
CA ALA A 397 -13.92 21.69 -5.39
C ALA A 397 -14.69 21.42 -4.09
N ARG A 398 -16.03 21.48 -4.12
CA ARG A 398 -16.86 21.14 -2.95
C ARG A 398 -16.76 19.67 -2.59
N GLY A 399 -16.69 18.75 -3.56
CA GLY A 399 -16.42 17.34 -3.31
C GLY A 399 -15.12 17.13 -2.52
N LEU A 400 -14.04 17.81 -2.89
CA LEU A 400 -12.77 17.73 -2.16
C LEU A 400 -12.84 18.43 -0.78
N VAL A 401 -13.61 19.51 -0.63
CA VAL A 401 -13.87 20.10 0.70
C VAL A 401 -14.52 19.07 1.62
N TYR A 402 -15.53 18.32 1.17
CA TYR A 402 -16.13 17.25 1.98
C TYR A 402 -15.14 16.11 2.28
N SER A 403 -14.26 15.77 1.32
CA SER A 403 -13.15 14.82 1.58
C SER A 403 -12.24 15.36 2.68
N ALA A 404 -11.87 16.62 2.66
CA ALA A 404 -11.05 17.24 3.70
C ALA A 404 -11.75 17.27 5.07
N LEU A 405 -13.04 17.61 5.10
CA LEU A 405 -13.84 17.59 6.34
C LEU A 405 -13.92 16.21 6.95
N THR A 406 -14.07 15.14 6.14
CA THR A 406 -14.04 13.77 6.65
C THR A 406 -12.66 13.41 7.23
N LEU A 407 -11.57 13.90 6.63
CA LEU A 407 -10.21 13.71 7.16
C LEU A 407 -10.01 14.46 8.48
N PHE A 408 -10.49 15.68 8.62
CA PHE A 408 -10.43 16.45 9.87
C PHE A 408 -11.31 15.81 10.97
N ALA A 409 -12.51 15.36 10.63
CA ALA A 409 -13.34 14.59 11.56
C ALA A 409 -12.64 13.30 11.99
N GLY A 410 -11.99 12.61 11.05
CA GLY A 410 -11.15 11.44 11.32
C GLY A 410 -9.96 11.77 12.22
N ALA A 411 -9.34 12.94 12.06
CA ALA A 411 -8.28 13.43 12.93
C ALA A 411 -8.78 13.67 14.36
N ALA A 412 -9.93 14.32 14.51
CA ALA A 412 -10.55 14.58 15.81
C ALA A 412 -10.91 13.30 16.55
N LEU A 413 -11.53 12.32 15.87
CA LEU A 413 -11.81 11.01 16.46
C LEU A 413 -10.51 10.30 16.87
N ALA A 414 -9.51 10.24 15.99
CA ALA A 414 -8.24 9.61 16.30
C ALA A 414 -7.54 10.28 17.49
N ALA A 415 -7.59 11.61 17.62
CA ALA A 415 -7.02 12.36 18.75
C ALA A 415 -7.66 11.97 20.08
N ALA A 416 -8.95 11.65 20.09
CA ALA A 416 -9.68 11.19 21.28
C ALA A 416 -9.25 9.78 21.75
N GLN A 417 -8.58 8.99 20.87
CA GLN A 417 -8.13 7.64 21.19
C GLN A 417 -6.89 7.68 22.10
N ARG A 418 -7.07 7.35 23.34
CA ARG A 418 -5.96 7.17 24.30
C ARG A 418 -5.26 5.82 24.07
N ALA A 419 -3.99 5.74 24.49
CA ALA A 419 -3.29 4.46 24.58
C ALA A 419 -4.07 3.52 25.52
N LEU A 420 -4.19 2.25 25.13
CA LEU A 420 -4.85 1.26 25.98
C LEU A 420 -3.89 0.92 27.12
N ARG A 421 -4.37 1.00 28.37
CA ARG A 421 -3.61 0.47 29.52
C ARG A 421 -3.45 -1.03 29.30
N ARG A 422 -2.20 -1.51 29.30
CA ARG A 422 -1.96 -2.97 29.40
C ARG A 422 -2.67 -3.43 30.68
N ALA A 423 -3.57 -4.41 30.56
CA ALA A 423 -4.05 -5.12 31.72
C ALA A 423 -2.81 -5.72 32.40
N ALA A 424 -2.59 -5.34 33.67
CA ALA A 424 -1.48 -5.84 34.48
C ALA A 424 -1.61 -7.35 34.70
#